data_b8fba7869e31c26e162a76dac3c9eb76
#
_entry.id   b8fba7869e31c26e162a76dac3c9eb76
#
_cell.length_a   1.000
_cell.length_b   1.000
_cell.length_c   1.000
_cell.angle_alpha   90.00
_cell.angle_beta   90.00
_cell.angle_gamma   90.00
#
_symmetry.space_group_name_H-M   'P 1'
#
loop_
_entity.id
_entity.type
_entity.pdbx_description
1 polymer ?
#
loop_
_entity_poly.entity_id
_entity_poly.type
_entity_poly.pdbx_seq_one_letter_code
_entity_poly.pdbx_strand_id
1 'polypeptide(L)'
;MITTFRCSVYAILLNSLFVSSSFALNWSGMNWQVSDGWKNEGSEFDCTWQANNVWQEADLLIMHAKSESYGKSCSEIRTYDYVRRGRYEVEMQAGAVPGTISSFFTYAGESGTASHYEVDIELMGGTNLLHTNVWIRGQQFPVDIDLGQYGMSIWNMEKYAFSIDEYGVTWEVFSRYQNKWVQVRRASTNVSSYMQLFINNWISANPQFPPSYYNGSPAYAKYRTVRFIPYE
;
A
#
# COMPACT_ATOMS: atom_id res chain seq x y z
N MET A 1 -68.05 -8.50 -26.70
CA MET A 1 -67.48 -8.66 -25.36
C MET A 1 -66.11 -9.32 -25.51
N ILE A 2 -65.03 -8.49 -25.58
CA ILE A 2 -63.67 -8.99 -25.83
C ILE A 2 -62.89 -8.78 -24.53
N THR A 3 -62.51 -9.87 -23.92
CA THR A 3 -61.77 -9.92 -22.65
C THR A 3 -60.28 -9.89 -22.94
N THR A 4 -59.59 -8.80 -22.65
CA THR A 4 -58.14 -8.67 -22.77
C THR A 4 -57.48 -9.23 -21.54
N PHE A 5 -56.70 -10.32 -21.68
CA PHE A 5 -55.75 -10.82 -20.67
C PHE A 5 -54.51 -9.91 -20.61
N ARG A 6 -54.27 -9.26 -19.48
CA ARG A 6 -53.00 -8.61 -19.17
C ARG A 6 -52.03 -9.63 -18.55
N CYS A 7 -50.98 -9.95 -19.28
CA CYS A 7 -49.86 -10.74 -18.77
C CYS A 7 -48.89 -9.80 -18.04
N SER A 8 -48.82 -9.90 -16.69
CA SER A 8 -47.82 -9.17 -15.90
C SER A 8 -46.54 -9.96 -15.87
N VAL A 9 -45.52 -9.44 -16.54
CA VAL A 9 -44.14 -9.97 -16.49
C VAL A 9 -43.48 -9.42 -15.23
N TYR A 10 -43.29 -10.27 -14.22
CA TYR A 10 -42.44 -9.94 -13.06
C TYR A 10 -40.97 -10.08 -13.48
N ALA A 11 -40.28 -8.94 -13.59
CA ALA A 11 -38.82 -8.91 -13.74
C ALA A 11 -38.21 -9.24 -12.38
N ILE A 12 -37.64 -10.42 -12.24
CA ILE A 12 -36.79 -10.79 -11.11
C ILE A 12 -35.45 -10.11 -11.29
N LEU A 13 -35.22 -9.01 -10.55
CA LEU A 13 -33.89 -8.41 -10.40
C LEU A 13 -33.01 -9.37 -9.58
N LEU A 14 -32.19 -10.14 -10.26
CA LEU A 14 -31.07 -10.86 -9.66
C LEU A 14 -30.03 -9.83 -9.26
N ASN A 15 -30.04 -9.38 -8.00
CA ASN A 15 -28.90 -8.73 -7.38
C ASN A 15 -27.78 -9.76 -7.27
N SER A 16 -26.87 -9.75 -8.23
CA SER A 16 -25.60 -10.46 -8.11
C SER A 16 -24.77 -9.78 -7.03
N LEU A 17 -24.82 -10.32 -5.82
CA LEU A 17 -23.84 -10.05 -4.78
C LEU A 17 -22.48 -10.51 -5.32
N PHE A 18 -21.67 -9.59 -5.82
CA PHE A 18 -20.26 -9.84 -6.03
C PHE A 18 -19.64 -10.05 -4.65
N VAL A 19 -19.54 -11.30 -4.24
CA VAL A 19 -18.68 -11.71 -3.13
C VAL A 19 -17.26 -11.61 -3.69
N SER A 20 -16.57 -10.52 -3.39
CA SER A 20 -15.14 -10.47 -3.66
C SER A 20 -14.48 -11.55 -2.80
N SER A 21 -13.97 -12.59 -3.44
CA SER A 21 -13.23 -13.65 -2.77
C SER A 21 -11.92 -13.07 -2.27
N SER A 22 -11.84 -12.74 -0.99
CA SER A 22 -10.59 -12.37 -0.37
C SER A 22 -9.79 -13.65 -0.11
N PHE A 23 -8.62 -13.77 -0.74
CA PHE A 23 -7.70 -14.87 -0.43
C PHE A 23 -6.93 -14.54 0.86
N ALA A 24 -6.90 -15.48 1.80
CA ALA A 24 -6.10 -15.38 3.01
C ALA A 24 -4.65 -15.81 2.71
N LEU A 25 -3.69 -15.00 3.15
CA LEU A 25 -2.27 -15.27 3.03
C LEU A 25 -1.65 -15.25 4.44
N ASN A 26 -0.88 -16.28 4.82
CA ASN A 26 -0.05 -16.24 6.03
C ASN A 26 1.39 -15.98 5.61
N TRP A 27 1.93 -14.84 6.00
CA TRP A 27 3.30 -14.46 5.68
C TRP A 27 3.89 -13.55 6.76
N SER A 28 5.17 -13.74 7.04
CA SER A 28 5.91 -12.98 8.09
C SER A 28 5.25 -13.05 9.48
N GLY A 29 4.57 -14.17 9.80
CA GLY A 29 3.87 -14.38 11.07
C GLY A 29 2.56 -13.62 11.23
N MET A 30 2.04 -13.02 10.16
CA MET A 30 0.79 -12.28 10.13
C MET A 30 -0.20 -12.90 9.15
N ASN A 31 -1.50 -12.69 9.40
CA ASN A 31 -2.58 -13.08 8.50
C ASN A 31 -3.00 -11.88 7.65
N TRP A 32 -2.96 -12.06 6.33
CA TRP A 32 -3.24 -11.02 5.36
C TRP A 32 -4.45 -11.36 4.51
N GLN A 33 -5.22 -10.36 4.21
CA GLN A 33 -6.24 -10.37 3.16
C GLN A 33 -5.61 -9.83 1.88
N VAL A 34 -5.77 -10.54 0.76
CA VAL A 34 -5.31 -10.11 -0.55
C VAL A 34 -6.45 -9.40 -1.26
N SER A 35 -6.20 -8.20 -1.79
CA SER A 35 -7.17 -7.44 -2.59
C SER A 35 -7.32 -8.02 -3.99
N ASP A 36 -8.56 -8.18 -4.47
CA ASP A 36 -8.85 -8.79 -5.77
C ASP A 36 -10.09 -8.19 -6.46
N GLY A 37 -9.98 -7.92 -7.76
CA GLY A 37 -11.10 -7.60 -8.65
C GLY A 37 -11.66 -6.18 -8.53
N TRP A 38 -11.01 -5.25 -7.83
CA TRP A 38 -11.48 -3.87 -7.66
C TRP A 38 -10.34 -2.85 -7.81
N LYS A 39 -10.70 -1.58 -7.96
CA LYS A 39 -9.76 -0.46 -7.96
C LYS A 39 -10.30 0.70 -7.12
N ASN A 40 -9.43 1.59 -6.69
CA ASN A 40 -9.82 2.80 -5.99
C ASN A 40 -10.53 3.76 -6.98
N GLU A 41 -11.70 4.23 -6.60
CA GLU A 41 -12.46 5.20 -7.41
C GLU A 41 -11.86 6.60 -7.27
N GLY A 42 -11.82 7.37 -8.39
CA GLY A 42 -11.42 8.78 -8.41
C GLY A 42 -10.04 9.07 -7.84
N SER A 43 -9.18 8.06 -7.77
CA SER A 43 -7.90 8.12 -7.07
C SER A 43 -6.72 8.27 -8.02
N GLU A 44 -5.55 8.44 -7.43
CA GLU A 44 -4.27 8.44 -8.15
C GLU A 44 -3.86 7.05 -8.64
N PHE A 45 -4.58 5.99 -8.25
CA PHE A 45 -4.33 4.60 -8.67
C PHE A 45 -4.84 4.35 -10.09
N ASP A 46 -3.96 3.93 -11.00
CA ASP A 46 -4.29 3.61 -12.39
C ASP A 46 -4.20 2.11 -12.66
N CYS A 47 -4.76 1.30 -11.77
CA CYS A 47 -4.75 -0.15 -11.91
C CYS A 47 -5.85 -0.83 -11.08
N THR A 48 -6.16 -2.07 -11.45
CA THR A 48 -7.06 -2.95 -10.71
C THR A 48 -6.24 -3.88 -9.82
N TRP A 49 -6.62 -4.02 -8.56
CA TRP A 49 -6.03 -4.98 -7.64
C TRP A 49 -6.34 -6.39 -8.11
N GLN A 50 -5.31 -7.25 -8.17
CA GLN A 50 -5.43 -8.63 -8.65
C GLN A 50 -4.68 -9.58 -7.70
N ALA A 51 -5.38 -10.57 -7.14
CA ALA A 51 -4.78 -11.51 -6.21
C ALA A 51 -3.65 -12.35 -6.84
N ASN A 52 -3.72 -12.63 -8.14
CA ASN A 52 -2.68 -13.35 -8.87
C ASN A 52 -1.38 -12.54 -9.07
N ASN A 53 -1.38 -11.27 -8.69
CA ASN A 53 -0.17 -10.43 -8.65
C ASN A 53 0.57 -10.53 -7.30
N VAL A 54 0.13 -11.40 -6.39
CA VAL A 54 0.74 -11.64 -5.07
C VAL A 54 1.11 -13.11 -4.93
N TRP A 55 2.38 -13.43 -4.69
CA TRP A 55 2.82 -14.81 -4.41
C TRP A 55 4.05 -14.84 -3.54
N GLN A 56 4.29 -16.00 -2.92
CA GLN A 56 5.52 -16.26 -2.17
C GLN A 56 6.51 -17.02 -3.02
N GLU A 57 7.77 -16.62 -2.96
CA GLU A 57 8.89 -17.29 -3.60
C GLU A 57 10.07 -17.34 -2.61
N ALA A 58 10.40 -18.53 -2.15
CA ALA A 58 11.37 -18.75 -1.05
C ALA A 58 10.96 -17.94 0.21
N ASP A 59 11.83 -17.05 0.70
CA ASP A 59 11.60 -16.18 1.86
C ASP A 59 10.95 -14.83 1.49
N LEU A 60 10.62 -14.63 0.21
CA LEU A 60 10.11 -13.36 -0.30
C LEU A 60 8.60 -13.42 -0.58
N LEU A 61 7.92 -12.34 -0.27
CA LEU A 61 6.63 -11.99 -0.85
C LEU A 61 6.90 -11.13 -2.08
N ILE A 62 6.35 -11.54 -3.22
CA ILE A 62 6.44 -10.81 -4.48
C ILE A 62 5.13 -10.10 -4.75
N MET A 63 5.22 -8.81 -5.04
CA MET A 63 4.10 -7.92 -5.34
C MET A 63 4.29 -7.35 -6.74
N HIS A 64 3.40 -7.71 -7.67
CA HIS A 64 3.53 -7.37 -9.08
C HIS A 64 2.58 -6.23 -9.48
N ALA A 65 3.08 -5.31 -10.31
CA ALA A 65 2.28 -4.32 -11.04
C ALA A 65 2.68 -4.35 -12.51
N LYS A 66 1.70 -4.37 -13.43
CA LYS A 66 1.95 -4.58 -14.85
C LYS A 66 0.84 -4.03 -15.75
N SER A 67 1.18 -3.85 -17.04
CA SER A 67 0.20 -3.69 -18.11
C SER A 67 -0.35 -5.05 -18.54
N GLU A 68 -1.65 -5.11 -18.75
CA GLU A 68 -2.39 -6.25 -19.26
C GLU A 68 -3.10 -5.85 -20.58
N SER A 69 -3.57 -6.82 -21.35
CA SER A 69 -4.34 -6.55 -22.59
C SER A 69 -5.68 -5.82 -22.34
N TYR A 70 -6.18 -5.92 -21.10
CA TYR A 70 -7.47 -5.33 -20.67
C TYR A 70 -7.27 -4.14 -19.69
N GLY A 71 -6.04 -3.64 -19.51
CA GLY A 71 -5.74 -2.52 -18.63
C GLY A 71 -4.46 -2.71 -17.82
N LYS A 72 -4.40 -2.10 -16.65
CA LYS A 72 -3.27 -2.22 -15.73
C LYS A 72 -3.71 -2.96 -14.47
N SER A 73 -2.82 -3.81 -13.94
CA SER A 73 -3.06 -4.56 -12.71
C SER A 73 -1.98 -4.30 -11.67
N CYS A 74 -2.36 -4.32 -10.41
CA CYS A 74 -1.53 -4.04 -9.24
C CYS A 74 -1.74 -5.10 -8.16
N SER A 75 -1.02 -4.98 -7.07
CA SER A 75 -1.09 -5.90 -5.94
C SER A 75 -1.23 -5.16 -4.62
N GLU A 76 -2.08 -5.67 -3.74
CA GLU A 76 -2.28 -5.15 -2.39
C GLU A 76 -2.64 -6.26 -1.42
N ILE A 77 -2.06 -6.19 -0.21
CA ILE A 77 -2.46 -6.97 0.95
C ILE A 77 -2.64 -6.08 2.17
N ARG A 78 -3.52 -6.50 3.09
CA ARG A 78 -3.75 -5.83 4.37
C ARG A 78 -3.95 -6.84 5.48
N THR A 79 -3.57 -6.48 6.72
CA THR A 79 -3.81 -7.34 7.87
C THR A 79 -5.30 -7.44 8.20
N TYR A 80 -5.73 -8.59 8.77
CA TYR A 80 -7.05 -8.67 9.41
C TYR A 80 -7.07 -7.90 10.72
N ASP A 81 -5.95 -7.91 11.44
CA ASP A 81 -5.81 -7.26 12.73
C ASP A 81 -5.58 -5.75 12.59
N TYR A 82 -6.04 -5.02 13.57
CA TYR A 82 -5.82 -3.59 13.70
C TYR A 82 -4.72 -3.33 14.73
N VAL A 83 -3.84 -2.42 14.39
CA VAL A 83 -2.67 -2.03 15.19
C VAL A 83 -2.71 -0.53 15.48
N ARG A 84 -1.94 -0.04 16.44
CA ARG A 84 -1.91 1.38 16.80
C ARG A 84 -0.49 1.85 17.10
N ARG A 85 -0.14 1.98 18.41
CA ARG A 85 1.18 2.42 18.82
C ARG A 85 2.17 1.28 18.76
N GLY A 86 3.36 1.58 18.26
CA GLY A 86 4.41 0.58 18.13
C GLY A 86 5.43 0.95 17.08
N ARG A 87 6.38 0.06 16.89
CA ARG A 87 7.37 0.12 15.83
C ARG A 87 6.98 -0.86 14.71
N TYR A 88 7.00 -0.37 13.50
CA TYR A 88 6.68 -1.07 12.27
C TYR A 88 7.93 -1.15 11.42
N GLU A 89 8.40 -2.34 11.13
CA GLU A 89 9.62 -2.59 10.36
C GLU A 89 9.31 -3.38 9.10
N VAL A 90 10.00 -3.05 8.01
CA VAL A 90 9.94 -3.77 6.75
C VAL A 90 11.33 -3.90 6.14
N GLU A 91 11.60 -5.07 5.55
CA GLU A 91 12.74 -5.26 4.64
C GLU A 91 12.17 -5.48 3.24
N MET A 92 12.40 -4.49 2.34
CA MET A 92 11.78 -4.44 1.03
C MET A 92 12.71 -3.89 -0.06
N GLN A 93 12.44 -4.31 -1.29
CA GLN A 93 12.98 -3.76 -2.53
C GLN A 93 11.81 -3.29 -3.38
N ALA A 94 11.88 -2.08 -3.90
CA ALA A 94 10.83 -1.55 -4.77
C ALA A 94 10.75 -2.28 -6.11
N GLY A 95 9.61 -2.21 -6.76
CA GLY A 95 9.45 -2.54 -8.17
C GLY A 95 10.28 -1.64 -9.09
N ALA A 96 10.60 -0.44 -8.63
CA ALA A 96 11.56 0.54 -9.16
C ALA A 96 11.32 1.00 -10.62
N VAL A 97 10.22 0.57 -11.24
CA VAL A 97 9.83 1.01 -12.59
C VAL A 97 9.25 2.44 -12.51
N PRO A 98 9.65 3.36 -13.42
CA PRO A 98 9.06 4.69 -13.47
C PRO A 98 7.53 4.66 -13.46
N GLY A 99 6.91 5.53 -12.68
CA GLY A 99 5.44 5.60 -12.53
C GLY A 99 4.82 4.54 -11.62
N THR A 100 5.64 3.74 -10.91
CA THR A 100 5.15 2.79 -9.90
C THR A 100 5.55 3.21 -8.49
N ILE A 101 4.81 2.76 -7.50
CA ILE A 101 5.08 2.99 -6.08
C ILE A 101 4.97 1.66 -5.35
N SER A 102 5.96 1.36 -4.50
CA SER A 102 5.97 0.19 -3.64
C SER A 102 5.90 0.65 -2.19
N SER A 103 4.86 0.26 -1.45
CA SER A 103 4.52 0.86 -0.17
C SER A 103 4.45 -0.13 0.98
N PHE A 104 4.67 0.40 2.18
CA PHE A 104 4.41 -0.21 3.48
C PHE A 104 3.82 0.85 4.39
N PHE A 105 2.57 0.69 4.81
CA PHE A 105 1.83 1.75 5.48
C PHE A 105 0.75 1.23 6.43
N THR A 106 0.25 2.10 7.30
CA THR A 106 -0.95 1.84 8.09
C THR A 106 -2.08 2.75 7.63
N TYR A 107 -3.32 2.25 7.63
CA TYR A 107 -4.47 2.98 7.12
C TYR A 107 -5.75 2.72 7.93
N ALA A 108 -6.54 3.77 8.11
CA ALA A 108 -7.90 3.71 8.65
C ALA A 108 -8.80 4.82 8.11
N GLY A 109 -10.07 4.52 8.02
CA GLY A 109 -11.13 5.47 7.68
C GLY A 109 -11.34 5.63 6.18
N GLU A 110 -12.09 6.67 5.81
CA GLU A 110 -12.39 7.03 4.42
C GLU A 110 -11.42 8.13 3.96
N SER A 111 -10.79 7.92 2.81
CA SER A 111 -9.76 8.81 2.27
C SER A 111 -10.23 10.27 2.20
N GLY A 112 -9.39 11.20 2.67
CA GLY A 112 -9.65 12.63 2.66
C GLY A 112 -10.66 13.11 3.68
N THR A 113 -11.28 12.24 4.50
CA THR A 113 -12.26 12.61 5.51
C THR A 113 -11.66 12.76 6.92
N ALA A 114 -12.45 13.23 7.88
CA ALA A 114 -12.04 13.33 9.29
C ALA A 114 -11.74 11.96 9.96
N SER A 115 -12.13 10.85 9.34
CA SER A 115 -11.82 9.49 9.80
C SER A 115 -10.50 8.96 9.25
N HIS A 116 -9.91 9.62 8.25
CA HIS A 116 -8.67 9.18 7.58
C HIS A 116 -7.44 9.42 8.45
N TYR A 117 -6.77 8.32 8.79
CA TYR A 117 -5.45 8.26 9.42
C TYR A 117 -4.56 7.30 8.65
N GLU A 118 -3.32 7.71 8.35
CA GLU A 118 -2.39 6.92 7.57
C GLU A 118 -0.94 7.29 7.93
N VAL A 119 -0.03 6.33 7.89
CA VAL A 119 1.43 6.56 8.04
C VAL A 119 2.17 5.75 7.00
N ASP A 120 2.95 6.43 6.15
CA ASP A 120 3.47 5.87 4.91
C ASP A 120 4.98 5.76 4.85
N ILE A 121 5.43 4.68 4.25
CA ILE A 121 6.71 4.45 3.60
C ILE A 121 6.40 4.08 2.15
N GLU A 122 6.79 4.92 1.19
CA GLU A 122 6.57 4.69 -0.23
C GLU A 122 7.86 4.89 -1.02
N LEU A 123 8.27 3.87 -1.76
CA LEU A 123 9.45 3.90 -2.62
C LEU A 123 9.01 4.25 -4.04
N MET A 124 9.43 5.43 -4.52
CA MET A 124 8.98 5.99 -5.80
C MET A 124 9.82 5.49 -6.97
N GLY A 125 9.21 4.66 -7.81
CA GLY A 125 9.87 4.07 -8.99
C GLY A 125 10.39 5.10 -9.98
N GLY A 126 11.60 4.84 -10.54
CA GLY A 126 12.31 5.77 -11.42
C GLY A 126 13.11 6.84 -10.68
N THR A 127 13.09 6.83 -9.35
CA THR A 127 13.85 7.75 -8.48
C THR A 127 14.65 6.97 -7.44
N ASN A 128 15.40 7.66 -6.56
CA ASN A 128 15.94 7.05 -5.34
C ASN A 128 15.33 7.70 -4.09
N LEU A 129 14.05 8.05 -4.17
CA LEU A 129 13.33 8.74 -3.11
C LEU A 129 12.48 7.78 -2.28
N LEU A 130 12.55 7.96 -0.98
CA LEU A 130 11.58 7.49 -0.01
C LEU A 130 10.60 8.63 0.27
N HIS A 131 9.36 8.45 -0.14
CA HIS A 131 8.27 9.32 0.27
C HIS A 131 7.74 8.85 1.63
N THR A 132 7.72 9.75 2.59
CA THR A 132 7.11 9.52 3.89
C THR A 132 5.94 10.46 4.07
N ASN A 133 4.82 9.97 4.56
CA ASN A 133 3.66 10.79 4.79
C ASN A 133 2.96 10.41 6.09
N VAL A 134 2.22 11.32 6.65
CA VAL A 134 1.25 11.06 7.71
C VAL A 134 -0.03 11.81 7.40
N TRP A 135 -1.14 11.09 7.44
CA TRP A 135 -2.48 11.67 7.32
C TRP A 135 -3.14 11.71 8.69
N ILE A 136 -3.63 12.87 9.04
CA ILE A 136 -4.37 13.10 10.30
C ILE A 136 -5.70 13.76 9.94
N ARG A 137 -6.78 13.01 10.11
CA ARG A 137 -8.13 13.50 9.85
C ARG A 137 -8.28 14.09 8.43
N GLY A 138 -7.68 13.38 7.43
CA GLY A 138 -7.76 13.76 6.02
C GLY A 138 -6.76 14.83 5.57
N GLN A 139 -5.89 15.30 6.44
CA GLN A 139 -4.82 16.25 6.10
C GLN A 139 -3.48 15.51 6.02
N GLN A 140 -2.75 15.69 4.93
CA GLN A 140 -1.45 15.07 4.70
C GLN A 140 -0.28 16.01 5.01
N PHE A 141 0.84 15.38 5.38
CA PHE A 141 2.11 16.07 5.65
C PHE A 141 3.27 15.27 5.02
N PRO A 142 3.46 15.36 3.70
CA PRO A 142 4.45 14.57 2.98
C PRO A 142 5.87 15.15 3.11
N VAL A 143 6.89 14.26 3.04
CA VAL A 143 8.31 14.62 2.93
C VAL A 143 9.05 13.56 2.12
N ASP A 144 9.80 13.99 1.10
CA ASP A 144 10.67 13.14 0.30
C ASP A 144 12.09 13.11 0.87
N ILE A 145 12.70 11.93 0.91
CA ILE A 145 14.02 11.68 1.47
C ILE A 145 14.88 10.98 0.41
N ASP A 146 16.02 11.55 0.06
CA ASP A 146 17.00 10.91 -0.82
C ASP A 146 17.75 9.81 -0.06
N LEU A 147 17.51 8.57 -0.45
CA LEU A 147 18.13 7.38 0.13
C LEU A 147 19.63 7.27 -0.12
N GLY A 148 20.14 7.95 -1.17
CA GLY A 148 21.57 8.00 -1.49
C GLY A 148 22.41 8.58 -0.34
N GLN A 149 21.84 9.51 0.46
CA GLN A 149 22.50 10.09 1.63
C GLN A 149 22.82 9.07 2.73
N TYR A 150 22.16 7.91 2.71
CA TYR A 150 22.30 6.81 3.67
C TYR A 150 23.00 5.59 3.08
N GLY A 151 23.49 5.66 1.84
CA GLY A 151 24.08 4.55 1.09
C GLY A 151 23.06 3.51 0.65
N MET A 152 21.81 3.88 0.59
CA MET A 152 20.67 3.01 0.27
C MET A 152 20.16 3.27 -1.14
N SER A 153 19.43 2.28 -1.66
CA SER A 153 18.81 2.39 -2.98
C SER A 153 17.52 1.58 -3.03
N ILE A 154 16.48 2.13 -3.66
CA ILE A 154 15.20 1.43 -3.87
C ILE A 154 15.35 0.14 -4.70
N TRP A 155 16.43 0.01 -5.49
CA TRP A 155 16.74 -1.19 -6.30
C TRP A 155 17.34 -2.34 -5.47
N ASN A 156 17.67 -2.09 -4.20
CA ASN A 156 18.23 -3.09 -3.28
C ASN A 156 17.19 -3.48 -2.22
N MET A 157 17.39 -4.66 -1.63
CA MET A 157 16.68 -5.06 -0.43
C MET A 157 17.22 -4.26 0.75
N GLU A 158 16.40 -3.39 1.32
CA GLU A 158 16.77 -2.44 2.37
C GLU A 158 15.76 -2.46 3.52
N LYS A 159 16.17 -1.94 4.68
CA LYS A 159 15.31 -1.93 5.88
C LYS A 159 14.83 -0.53 6.18
N TYR A 160 13.52 -0.42 6.38
CA TYR A 160 12.80 0.80 6.72
C TYR A 160 11.96 0.56 7.97
N ALA A 161 11.70 1.62 8.72
CA ALA A 161 10.79 1.57 9.84
C ALA A 161 10.05 2.90 10.03
N PHE A 162 8.85 2.82 10.61
CA PHE A 162 8.25 3.94 11.30
C PHE A 162 7.78 3.51 12.69
N SER A 163 7.73 4.46 13.60
CA SER A 163 7.21 4.27 14.95
C SER A 163 6.12 5.27 15.24
N ILE A 164 5.02 4.82 15.82
CA ILE A 164 3.90 5.64 16.27
C ILE A 164 3.90 5.62 17.80
N ASP A 165 4.16 6.77 18.43
CA ASP A 165 4.10 6.97 19.88
C ASP A 165 3.01 7.98 20.26
N GLU A 166 2.92 8.37 21.52
CA GLU A 166 1.95 9.36 21.98
C GLU A 166 2.26 10.79 21.53
N TYR A 167 3.50 11.05 21.10
CA TYR A 167 3.99 12.37 20.69
C TYR A 167 4.12 12.54 19.17
N GLY A 168 4.00 11.44 18.40
CA GLY A 168 4.07 11.54 16.96
C GLY A 168 4.52 10.29 16.22
N VAL A 169 5.05 10.53 15.02
CA VAL A 169 5.57 9.50 14.13
C VAL A 169 7.04 9.78 13.84
N THR A 170 7.86 8.74 13.97
CA THR A 170 9.29 8.78 13.61
C THR A 170 9.55 7.80 12.48
N TRP A 171 10.22 8.24 11.42
CA TRP A 171 10.69 7.36 10.33
C TRP A 171 12.19 7.15 10.43
N GLU A 172 12.61 5.92 10.18
CA GLU A 172 14.01 5.49 10.25
C GLU A 172 14.37 4.62 9.04
N VAL A 173 15.62 4.69 8.64
CA VAL A 173 16.22 3.79 7.65
C VAL A 173 17.44 3.11 8.25
N PHE A 174 17.76 1.88 7.83
CA PHE A 174 19.00 1.24 8.24
C PHE A 174 20.12 1.68 7.30
N SER A 175 20.84 2.73 7.69
CA SER A 175 21.91 3.32 6.88
C SER A 175 23.06 2.32 6.65
N ARG A 176 23.41 2.07 5.39
CA ARG A 176 24.58 1.26 5.03
C ARG A 176 25.88 1.93 5.39
N TYR A 177 25.94 3.27 5.28
CA TYR A 177 27.15 4.03 5.64
C TYR A 177 27.45 3.98 7.14
N GLN A 178 26.41 3.99 7.97
CA GLN A 178 26.56 4.02 9.43
C GLN A 178 26.37 2.65 10.07
N ASN A 179 25.88 1.65 9.33
CA ASN A 179 25.52 0.31 9.78
C ASN A 179 24.61 0.31 11.05
N LYS A 180 23.62 1.22 11.05
CA LYS A 180 22.66 1.37 12.14
C LYS A 180 21.37 2.02 11.66
N TRP A 181 20.31 1.93 12.46
CA TRP A 181 19.10 2.71 12.29
C TRP A 181 19.38 4.20 12.45
N VAL A 182 18.90 5.02 11.52
CA VAL A 182 19.04 6.48 11.50
C VAL A 182 17.67 7.08 11.33
N GLN A 183 17.30 7.97 12.25
CA GLN A 183 16.08 8.76 12.10
C GLN A 183 16.24 9.72 10.91
N VAL A 184 15.31 9.62 9.97
CA VAL A 184 15.27 10.47 8.76
C VAL A 184 14.19 11.53 8.83
N ARG A 185 13.15 11.27 9.66
CA ARG A 185 12.05 12.21 9.85
C ARG A 185 11.37 12.01 11.20
N ARG A 186 10.82 13.08 11.78
CA ARG A 186 9.83 13.05 12.85
C ARG A 186 8.72 14.05 12.55
N ALA A 187 7.47 13.63 12.78
CA ALA A 187 6.28 14.48 12.76
C ALA A 187 5.65 14.49 14.15
N SER A 188 5.59 15.65 14.80
CA SER A 188 4.91 15.82 16.08
C SER A 188 3.42 15.93 15.86
N THR A 189 2.72 14.77 15.89
CA THR A 189 1.29 14.68 15.63
C THR A 189 0.69 13.49 16.37
N ASN A 190 -0.59 13.50 16.66
CA ASN A 190 -1.26 12.41 17.36
C ASN A 190 -2.02 11.50 16.38
N VAL A 191 -1.45 10.31 16.12
CA VAL A 191 -2.14 9.24 15.40
C VAL A 191 -2.95 8.45 16.43
N SER A 192 -4.23 8.77 16.57
CA SER A 192 -5.10 8.21 17.60
C SER A 192 -5.92 7.00 17.18
N SER A 193 -5.94 6.67 15.89
CA SER A 193 -6.75 5.59 15.32
C SER A 193 -6.08 4.22 15.44
N TYR A 194 -6.90 3.18 15.54
CA TYR A 194 -6.48 1.81 15.20
C TYR A 194 -6.53 1.67 13.68
N MET A 195 -5.49 1.10 13.09
CA MET A 195 -5.28 1.02 11.65
C MET A 195 -4.92 -0.40 11.23
N GLN A 196 -5.28 -0.79 10.02
CA GLN A 196 -4.72 -2.01 9.41
C GLN A 196 -3.35 -1.70 8.82
N LEU A 197 -2.46 -2.70 8.78
CA LEU A 197 -1.18 -2.62 8.10
C LEU A 197 -1.37 -3.07 6.66
N PHE A 198 -0.80 -2.32 5.72
CA PHE A 198 -0.92 -2.55 4.28
C PHE A 198 0.45 -2.67 3.62
N ILE A 199 0.47 -3.44 2.56
CA ILE A 199 1.55 -3.50 1.59
C ILE A 199 0.94 -3.46 0.20
N ASN A 200 1.47 -2.62 -0.68
CA ASN A 200 1.06 -2.63 -2.08
C ASN A 200 2.22 -2.30 -3.04
N ASN A 201 2.00 -2.64 -4.32
CA ASN A 201 2.82 -2.19 -5.44
C ASN A 201 1.86 -1.77 -6.54
N TRP A 202 1.84 -0.48 -6.87
CA TRP A 202 0.81 0.12 -7.68
C TRP A 202 1.34 1.07 -8.76
N ILE A 203 0.48 1.39 -9.74
CA ILE A 203 0.78 2.27 -10.86
C ILE A 203 0.03 3.56 -10.65
N SER A 204 0.76 4.69 -10.70
CA SER A 204 0.17 6.00 -10.53
C SER A 204 -0.47 6.52 -11.83
N ALA A 205 -1.61 7.17 -11.70
CA ALA A 205 -2.23 8.00 -12.73
C ALA A 205 -1.63 9.42 -12.77
N ASN A 206 -0.97 9.84 -11.68
CA ASN A 206 -0.42 11.17 -11.52
C ASN A 206 1.08 11.19 -11.88
N PRO A 207 1.49 11.83 -13.00
CA PRO A 207 2.89 11.87 -13.40
C PRO A 207 3.78 12.75 -12.51
N GLN A 208 3.21 13.42 -11.53
CA GLN A 208 3.95 14.20 -10.54
C GLN A 208 4.19 13.38 -9.26
N PHE A 209 3.55 12.21 -9.15
CA PHE A 209 3.71 11.32 -8.00
C PHE A 209 3.62 9.83 -8.41
N PRO A 210 4.78 9.13 -8.57
CA PRO A 210 6.15 9.64 -8.59
C PRO A 210 6.39 10.56 -9.80
N PRO A 211 7.47 11.34 -9.84
CA PRO A 211 7.70 12.31 -10.93
C PRO A 211 8.11 11.63 -12.24
N SER A 212 7.25 10.74 -12.75
CA SER A 212 7.44 10.00 -14.00
C SER A 212 6.16 9.26 -14.40
N TYR A 213 6.00 9.05 -15.70
CA TYR A 213 4.93 8.19 -16.22
C TYR A 213 5.33 6.72 -16.17
N TYR A 214 4.34 5.85 -15.91
CA TYR A 214 4.52 4.42 -16.06
C TYR A 214 4.82 4.05 -17.51
N ASN A 215 5.93 3.34 -17.70
CA ASN A 215 6.47 3.02 -19.03
C ASN A 215 5.97 1.68 -19.60
N GLY A 216 5.07 0.98 -18.90
CA GLY A 216 4.53 -0.30 -19.32
C GLY A 216 5.33 -1.54 -18.90
N SER A 217 6.53 -1.35 -18.31
CA SER A 217 7.37 -2.47 -17.88
C SER A 217 6.80 -3.14 -16.62
N PRO A 218 6.90 -4.48 -16.48
CA PRO A 218 6.52 -5.17 -15.26
C PRO A 218 7.34 -4.71 -14.06
N ALA A 219 6.69 -4.38 -12.95
CA ALA A 219 7.30 -3.94 -11.71
C ALA A 219 7.11 -5.00 -10.61
N TYR A 220 8.22 -5.53 -10.08
CA TYR A 220 8.23 -6.55 -9.03
C TYR A 220 8.79 -5.96 -7.74
N ALA A 221 7.94 -5.56 -6.83
CA ALA A 221 8.36 -5.25 -5.47
C ALA A 221 8.55 -6.55 -4.68
N LYS A 222 9.55 -6.59 -3.81
CA LYS A 222 9.91 -7.77 -3.01
C LYS A 222 9.96 -7.38 -1.55
N TYR A 223 9.32 -8.19 -0.72
CA TYR A 223 9.30 -8.00 0.73
C TYR A 223 9.83 -9.28 1.39
N ARG A 224 10.79 -9.14 2.32
CA ARG A 224 11.37 -10.29 3.02
C ARG A 224 10.78 -10.47 4.40
N THR A 225 10.68 -9.39 5.17
CA THR A 225 10.13 -9.42 6.53
C THR A 225 9.29 -8.20 6.81
N VAL A 226 8.24 -8.41 7.61
CA VAL A 226 7.47 -7.35 8.26
C VAL A 226 7.39 -7.68 9.74
N ARG A 227 7.54 -6.68 10.59
CA ARG A 227 7.43 -6.80 12.04
C ARG A 227 6.60 -5.66 12.60
N PHE A 228 5.72 -5.99 13.52
CA PHE A 228 5.07 -5.04 14.40
C PHE A 228 5.48 -5.33 15.84
N ILE A 229 6.01 -4.32 16.53
CA ILE A 229 6.46 -4.36 17.92
C ILE A 229 5.61 -3.34 18.68
N PRO A 230 4.56 -3.78 19.41
CA PRO A 230 3.68 -2.86 20.11
C PRO A 230 4.43 -2.14 21.25
N TYR A 231 4.06 -0.88 21.50
CA TYR A 231 4.46 -0.15 22.69
C TYR A 231 3.42 -0.38 23.80
N GLU A 232 3.92 -0.50 25.02
CA GLU A 232 3.09 -0.62 26.24
C GLU A 232 2.30 0.67 26.56
#